data_dc25c1739a97b46e999032205724a8ef
#
_entry.id   dc25c1739a97b46e999032205724a8ef
#
_cell.length_a   1.000
_cell.length_b   1.000
_cell.length_c   1.000
_cell.angle_alpha   90.00
_cell.angle_beta   90.00
_cell.angle_gamma   90.00
#
_symmetry.space_group_name_H-M   'P 1'
#
loop_
_entity.id
_entity.type
_entity.pdbx_description
1 polymer ?
#
loop_
_entity_poly.entity_id
_entity_poly.type
_entity_poly.pdbx_seq_one_letter_code
_entity_poly.pdbx_strand_id
1 'polypeptide(L)'
;MKIALFYAMPAEIASLVGDAAPMDEVAGVKFYHIRHDLIACCGGVGKVNAAMAAQLCIDRFHPDLILNAGVAGCFEEVPIGTLVLAEGFMQHDFDTSAVDGPDALGLIATVNRKVLPAAYQEKARAAMEAAGLEYRTGLVATGDWFAVPGQRVDFIRDNFHPLLCEMEGCAVAQVCYRNGVKCMAIKSVSDCLVVKQDYFFNFPTAMAQLNEAVMAFLDHLEV
;
A
#
# COMPACT_ATOMS: atom_id res chain seq x y z
N MET A 1 15.38 7.19 12.76
CA MET A 1 15.00 6.84 11.35
C MET A 1 13.80 7.70 10.98
N LYS A 2 13.88 8.43 9.87
CA LYS A 2 12.75 9.25 9.41
C LYS A 2 11.76 8.39 8.62
N ILE A 3 10.49 8.48 8.94
CA ILE A 3 9.44 7.67 8.32
C ILE A 3 8.33 8.57 7.80
N ALA A 4 7.84 8.28 6.60
CA ALA A 4 6.63 8.87 6.04
C ALA A 4 5.55 7.79 5.93
N LEU A 5 4.38 8.05 6.52
CA LEU A 5 3.18 7.26 6.30
C LEU A 5 2.45 7.80 5.07
N PHE A 6 2.13 6.93 4.14
CA PHE A 6 1.32 7.27 2.97
C PHE A 6 -0.06 6.63 3.10
N TYR A 7 -1.09 7.46 3.00
CA TYR A 7 -2.50 7.08 2.86
C TYR A 7 -3.07 7.68 1.58
N ALA A 8 -3.96 6.97 0.91
CA ALA A 8 -4.60 7.45 -0.30
C ALA A 8 -5.78 8.40 0.00
N MET A 9 -6.56 8.09 1.03
CA MET A 9 -7.83 8.77 1.29
C MET A 9 -7.83 9.49 2.64
N PRO A 10 -8.54 10.66 2.74
CA PRO A 10 -8.73 11.35 4.02
C PRO A 10 -9.38 10.46 5.09
N ALA A 11 -10.27 9.55 4.70
CA ALA A 11 -10.92 8.64 5.63
C ALA A 11 -9.96 7.62 6.26
N GLU A 12 -8.89 7.22 5.55
CA GLU A 12 -7.88 6.27 6.06
C GLU A 12 -6.97 6.93 7.11
N ILE A 13 -6.59 8.19 6.89
CA ILE A 13 -5.69 8.91 7.79
C ILE A 13 -6.42 9.56 8.98
N ALA A 14 -7.74 9.72 8.91
CA ALA A 14 -8.53 10.50 9.86
C ALA A 14 -8.32 10.13 11.31
N SER A 15 -8.30 8.83 11.65
CA SER A 15 -8.10 8.39 13.03
C SER A 15 -6.69 8.62 13.56
N LEU A 16 -5.71 8.79 12.68
CA LEU A 16 -4.32 9.08 13.05
C LEU A 16 -4.10 10.59 13.31
N VAL A 17 -4.73 11.43 12.49
CA VAL A 17 -4.51 12.89 12.56
C VAL A 17 -5.58 13.64 13.37
N GLY A 18 -6.77 13.03 13.57
CA GLY A 18 -7.87 13.70 14.26
C GLY A 18 -8.21 15.06 13.63
N ASP A 19 -8.32 16.08 14.47
CA ASP A 19 -8.60 17.47 14.07
C ASP A 19 -7.33 18.29 13.75
N ALA A 20 -6.16 17.65 13.65
CA ALA A 20 -4.91 18.34 13.38
C ALA A 20 -4.95 19.01 12.00
N ALA A 21 -4.57 20.30 11.95
CA ALA A 21 -4.35 20.97 10.67
C ALA A 21 -3.10 20.39 9.98
N PRO A 22 -3.09 20.30 8.64
CA PRO A 22 -1.88 19.91 7.94
C PRO A 22 -0.75 20.92 8.20
N MET A 23 0.46 20.43 8.40
CA MET A 23 1.65 21.27 8.58
C MET A 23 2.11 21.89 7.26
N ASP A 24 1.74 21.27 6.13
CA ASP A 24 2.07 21.71 4.78
C ASP A 24 1.08 21.12 3.77
N GLU A 25 0.87 21.80 2.65
CA GLU A 25 0.06 21.31 1.54
C GLU A 25 0.69 21.73 0.21
N VAL A 26 0.94 20.76 -0.68
CA VAL A 26 1.53 20.99 -2.01
C VAL A 26 0.79 20.16 -3.05
N ALA A 27 0.31 20.81 -4.10
CA ALA A 27 -0.42 20.17 -5.20
C ALA A 27 -1.59 19.27 -4.72
N GLY A 28 -2.27 19.67 -3.64
CA GLY A 28 -3.36 18.92 -3.03
C GLY A 28 -2.93 17.78 -2.09
N VAL A 29 -1.63 17.50 -1.99
CA VAL A 29 -1.08 16.54 -1.02
C VAL A 29 -0.93 17.23 0.33
N LYS A 30 -1.60 16.72 1.35
CA LYS A 30 -1.55 17.24 2.72
C LYS A 30 -0.56 16.44 3.55
N PHE A 31 0.29 17.15 4.29
CA PHE A 31 1.30 16.57 5.17
C PHE A 31 0.98 16.90 6.63
N TYR A 32 1.14 15.92 7.50
CA TYR A 32 0.86 16.03 8.92
C TYR A 32 2.07 15.60 9.74
N HIS A 33 2.40 16.38 10.76
CA HIS A 33 3.38 15.97 11.75
C HIS A 33 2.71 15.06 12.78
N ILE A 34 3.20 13.84 12.95
CA ILE A 34 2.66 12.86 13.90
C ILE A 34 3.50 12.86 15.18
N ARG A 35 4.80 12.67 15.06
CA ARG A 35 5.79 12.75 16.13
C ARG A 35 7.16 13.02 15.54
N HIS A 36 8.18 13.19 16.40
CA HIS A 36 9.55 13.35 15.93
C HIS A 36 9.92 12.25 14.92
N ASP A 37 10.48 12.66 13.79
CA ASP A 37 10.87 11.78 12.67
C ASP A 37 9.74 10.97 12.01
N LEU A 38 8.46 11.26 12.32
CA LEU A 38 7.31 10.63 11.71
C LEU A 38 6.34 11.68 11.16
N ILE A 39 6.14 11.65 9.84
CA ILE A 39 5.11 12.41 9.16
C ILE A 39 4.08 11.47 8.53
N ALA A 40 2.90 11.99 8.26
CA ALA A 40 1.92 11.29 7.44
C ALA A 40 1.48 12.17 6.28
N CYS A 41 1.15 11.57 5.12
CA CYS A 41 0.57 12.28 4.00
C CYS A 41 -0.68 11.60 3.48
N CYS A 42 -1.59 12.42 2.96
CA CYS A 42 -2.76 11.99 2.20
C CYS A 42 -2.53 12.36 0.73
N GLY A 43 -2.22 11.35 -0.09
CA GLY A 43 -1.69 11.56 -1.44
C GLY A 43 -2.74 11.54 -2.55
N GLY A 44 -3.94 11.01 -2.31
CA GLY A 44 -4.97 10.78 -3.32
C GLY A 44 -4.90 9.37 -3.94
N VAL A 45 -6.05 8.95 -4.48
CA VAL A 45 -6.23 7.62 -5.09
C VAL A 45 -5.59 7.55 -6.47
N GLY A 46 -4.98 6.40 -6.78
CA GLY A 46 -4.41 6.06 -8.08
C GLY A 46 -2.92 6.33 -8.22
N LYS A 47 -2.30 5.66 -9.20
CA LYS A 47 -0.84 5.60 -9.37
C LYS A 47 -0.17 6.96 -9.55
N VAL A 48 -0.78 7.86 -10.33
CA VAL A 48 -0.22 9.20 -10.60
C VAL A 48 -0.18 10.02 -9.31
N ASN A 49 -1.28 10.06 -8.56
CA ASN A 49 -1.37 10.77 -7.29
C ASN A 49 -0.39 10.17 -6.26
N ALA A 50 -0.33 8.85 -6.15
CA ALA A 50 0.56 8.15 -5.25
C ALA A 50 2.04 8.41 -5.57
N ALA A 51 2.43 8.36 -6.85
CA ALA A 51 3.79 8.64 -7.29
C ALA A 51 4.19 10.10 -6.99
N MET A 52 3.32 11.06 -7.30
CA MET A 52 3.54 12.47 -7.00
C MET A 52 3.73 12.70 -5.50
N ALA A 53 2.83 12.17 -4.68
CA ALA A 53 2.90 12.34 -3.23
C ALA A 53 4.14 11.67 -2.62
N ALA A 54 4.51 10.47 -3.08
CA ALA A 54 5.74 9.80 -2.65
C ALA A 54 6.99 10.61 -2.99
N GLN A 55 7.07 11.19 -4.21
CA GLN A 55 8.20 12.05 -4.58
C GLN A 55 8.25 13.33 -3.75
N LEU A 56 7.10 13.99 -3.53
CA LEU A 56 7.02 15.17 -2.65
C LEU A 56 7.46 14.85 -1.21
N CYS A 57 7.07 13.68 -0.67
CA CYS A 57 7.57 13.22 0.64
C CYS A 57 9.08 13.10 0.65
N ILE A 58 9.67 12.48 -0.37
CA ILE A 58 11.12 12.26 -0.46
C ILE A 58 11.86 13.59 -0.56
N ASP A 59 11.43 14.49 -1.43
CA ASP A 59 12.11 15.76 -1.69
C ASP A 59 12.04 16.71 -0.49
N ARG A 60 10.96 16.68 0.29
CA ARG A 60 10.73 17.64 1.39
C ARG A 60 11.20 17.13 2.74
N PHE A 61 11.06 15.83 3.00
CA PHE A 61 11.29 15.28 4.35
C PHE A 61 12.45 14.29 4.41
N HIS A 62 12.93 13.80 3.25
CA HIS A 62 14.03 12.84 3.15
C HIS A 62 13.84 11.62 4.08
N PRO A 63 12.72 10.88 3.94
CA PRO A 63 12.46 9.70 4.77
C PRO A 63 13.39 8.55 4.39
N ASP A 64 13.74 7.73 5.39
CA ASP A 64 14.44 6.46 5.18
C ASP A 64 13.48 5.35 4.72
N LEU A 65 12.20 5.48 5.10
CA LEU A 65 11.11 4.55 4.79
C LEU A 65 9.83 5.31 4.45
N ILE A 66 9.14 4.88 3.38
CA ILE A 66 7.72 5.18 3.18
C ILE A 66 6.92 3.91 3.51
N LEU A 67 6.00 4.02 4.47
CA LEU A 67 5.03 2.99 4.83
C LEU A 67 3.68 3.33 4.21
N ASN A 68 3.25 2.56 3.21
CA ASN A 68 1.93 2.68 2.63
C ASN A 68 0.91 1.91 3.47
N ALA A 69 -0.05 2.60 4.03
CA ALA A 69 -1.14 2.01 4.79
C ALA A 69 -2.49 2.33 4.12
N GLY A 70 -3.44 1.43 4.25
CA GLY A 70 -4.77 1.59 3.65
C GLY A 70 -5.49 0.27 3.47
N VAL A 71 -6.64 0.31 2.81
CA VAL A 71 -7.45 -0.87 2.54
C VAL A 71 -7.18 -1.46 1.15
N ALA A 72 -7.56 -2.73 0.96
CA ALA A 72 -7.39 -3.43 -0.32
C ALA A 72 -8.40 -4.57 -0.47
N GLY A 73 -8.76 -4.89 -1.72
CA GLY A 73 -9.50 -6.10 -2.05
C GLY A 73 -8.61 -7.34 -2.00
N CYS A 74 -9.14 -8.48 -1.55
CA CYS A 74 -8.40 -9.73 -1.40
C CYS A 74 -8.82 -10.77 -2.44
N PHE A 75 -7.84 -11.47 -3.03
CA PHE A 75 -8.06 -12.59 -3.96
C PHE A 75 -8.37 -13.92 -3.26
N GLU A 76 -8.41 -13.93 -1.94
CA GLU A 76 -8.83 -15.09 -1.14
C GLU A 76 -10.03 -14.71 -0.27
N GLU A 77 -10.84 -15.71 0.07
CA GLU A 77 -11.95 -15.53 1.00
C GLU A 77 -11.42 -15.50 2.43
N VAL A 78 -11.27 -14.30 2.96
CA VAL A 78 -10.80 -14.03 4.33
C VAL A 78 -11.73 -13.03 5.01
N PRO A 79 -11.76 -12.97 6.34
CA PRO A 79 -12.55 -11.97 7.07
C PRO A 79 -12.16 -10.53 6.67
N ILE A 80 -13.16 -9.65 6.56
CA ILE A 80 -12.93 -8.22 6.45
C ILE A 80 -12.18 -7.72 7.69
N GLY A 81 -11.16 -6.90 7.49
CA GLY A 81 -10.27 -6.46 8.55
C GLY A 81 -9.00 -7.31 8.71
N THR A 82 -8.88 -8.42 7.95
CA THR A 82 -7.64 -9.21 7.94
C THR A 82 -6.46 -8.31 7.57
N LEU A 83 -5.45 -8.26 8.45
CA LEU A 83 -4.22 -7.51 8.20
C LEU A 83 -3.31 -8.28 7.24
N VAL A 84 -2.69 -7.54 6.33
CA VAL A 84 -1.74 -8.11 5.36
C VAL A 84 -0.46 -7.27 5.33
N LEU A 85 0.66 -7.93 5.56
CA LEU A 85 2.00 -7.38 5.37
C LEU A 85 2.45 -7.66 3.92
N ALA A 86 2.81 -6.62 3.19
CA ALA A 86 3.28 -6.77 1.82
C ALA A 86 4.61 -7.53 1.75
N GLU A 87 4.71 -8.53 0.90
CA GLU A 87 5.98 -9.17 0.53
C GLU A 87 6.63 -8.46 -0.66
N GLY A 88 5.82 -7.82 -1.50
CA GLY A 88 6.25 -7.07 -2.65
C GLY A 88 5.08 -6.43 -3.38
N PHE A 89 5.43 -5.63 -4.38
CA PHE A 89 4.50 -4.80 -5.15
C PHE A 89 4.66 -5.07 -6.63
N MET A 90 3.55 -5.13 -7.37
CA MET A 90 3.52 -5.27 -8.82
C MET A 90 2.46 -4.38 -9.45
N GLN A 91 2.62 -4.05 -10.74
CA GLN A 91 1.56 -3.39 -11.51
C GLN A 91 0.86 -4.41 -12.41
N HIS A 92 -0.45 -4.59 -12.24
CA HIS A 92 -1.24 -5.52 -13.05
C HIS A 92 -1.76 -4.92 -14.35
N ASP A 93 -1.68 -3.59 -14.49
CA ASP A 93 -2.19 -2.83 -15.63
C ASP A 93 -1.08 -2.16 -16.46
N PHE A 94 0.21 -2.43 -16.15
CA PHE A 94 1.33 -2.04 -16.99
C PHE A 94 1.63 -3.15 -17.98
N ASP A 95 1.37 -2.90 -19.25
CA ASP A 95 1.50 -3.91 -20.31
C ASP A 95 2.11 -3.32 -21.58
N THR A 96 3.30 -3.77 -21.92
CA THR A 96 3.98 -3.49 -23.19
C THR A 96 4.15 -4.75 -24.04
N SER A 97 3.45 -5.83 -23.71
CA SER A 97 3.61 -7.15 -24.32
C SER A 97 3.33 -7.15 -25.83
N ALA A 98 2.50 -6.26 -26.33
CA ALA A 98 2.23 -6.11 -27.75
C ALA A 98 3.47 -5.69 -28.56
N VAL A 99 4.46 -5.07 -27.91
CA VAL A 99 5.72 -4.60 -28.54
C VAL A 99 6.91 -5.43 -28.08
N ASP A 100 6.98 -5.71 -26.76
CA ASP A 100 8.17 -6.30 -26.13
C ASP A 100 8.03 -7.81 -25.87
N GLY A 101 6.90 -8.40 -26.28
CA GLY A 101 6.61 -9.85 -26.12
C GLY A 101 5.94 -10.18 -24.78
N PRO A 102 5.43 -11.43 -24.63
CA PRO A 102 4.55 -11.83 -23.54
C PRO A 102 5.16 -11.69 -22.15
N ASP A 103 6.49 -11.76 -22.03
CA ASP A 103 7.18 -11.60 -20.77
C ASP A 103 7.17 -10.16 -20.24
N ALA A 104 6.78 -9.18 -21.08
CA ALA A 104 6.71 -7.78 -20.70
C ALA A 104 5.42 -7.40 -19.91
N LEU A 105 4.45 -8.29 -19.83
CA LEU A 105 3.27 -8.07 -18.97
C LEU A 105 3.71 -7.86 -17.50
N GLY A 106 3.36 -6.70 -16.94
CA GLY A 106 3.73 -6.30 -15.57
C GLY A 106 5.22 -5.94 -15.39
N LEU A 107 6.03 -5.95 -16.46
CA LEU A 107 7.45 -5.59 -16.37
C LEU A 107 7.61 -4.07 -16.36
N ILE A 108 7.92 -3.51 -15.19
CA ILE A 108 8.13 -2.07 -15.02
C ILE A 108 9.44 -1.68 -15.70
N ALA A 109 9.37 -1.12 -16.91
CA ALA A 109 10.51 -0.89 -17.81
C ALA A 109 11.65 -0.08 -17.17
N THR A 110 11.33 0.96 -16.39
CA THR A 110 12.34 1.84 -15.77
C THR A 110 13.14 1.18 -14.65
N VAL A 111 12.65 0.07 -14.11
CA VAL A 111 13.30 -0.69 -13.02
C VAL A 111 13.64 -2.11 -13.42
N ASN A 112 13.18 -2.54 -14.60
CA ASN A 112 13.36 -3.88 -15.18
C ASN A 112 12.99 -5.00 -14.20
N ARG A 113 11.84 -4.88 -13.54
CA ARG A 113 11.31 -5.83 -12.56
C ARG A 113 9.80 -5.93 -12.68
N LYS A 114 9.26 -7.13 -12.48
CA LYS A 114 7.81 -7.36 -12.31
C LYS A 114 7.38 -7.13 -10.87
N VAL A 115 8.24 -7.45 -9.91
CA VAL A 115 7.97 -7.31 -8.49
C VAL A 115 9.05 -6.47 -7.83
N LEU A 116 8.64 -5.46 -7.08
CA LEU A 116 9.49 -4.67 -6.19
C LEU A 116 9.34 -5.24 -4.76
N PRO A 117 10.42 -5.70 -4.11
CA PRO A 117 10.33 -6.30 -2.78
C PRO A 117 9.96 -5.25 -1.72
N ALA A 118 9.13 -5.62 -0.78
CA ALA A 118 8.88 -4.82 0.42
C ALA A 118 10.06 -4.91 1.39
N ALA A 119 10.36 -3.81 2.07
CA ALA A 119 11.43 -3.74 3.08
C ALA A 119 10.91 -4.16 4.46
N TYR A 120 11.81 -4.49 5.38
CA TYR A 120 11.53 -4.74 6.81
C TYR A 120 10.47 -5.82 7.11
N GLN A 121 10.29 -6.80 6.24
CA GLN A 121 9.28 -7.85 6.40
C GLN A 121 9.40 -8.59 7.74
N GLU A 122 10.61 -9.01 8.13
CA GLU A 122 10.85 -9.71 9.39
C GLU A 122 10.51 -8.84 10.61
N LYS A 123 10.87 -7.55 10.56
CA LYS A 123 10.51 -6.60 11.62
C LYS A 123 8.99 -6.40 11.69
N ALA A 124 8.31 -6.36 10.55
CA ALA A 124 6.85 -6.23 10.52
C ALA A 124 6.17 -7.48 11.11
N ARG A 125 6.64 -8.68 10.79
CA ARG A 125 6.15 -9.93 11.39
C ARG A 125 6.34 -9.94 12.90
N ALA A 126 7.56 -9.65 13.36
CA ALA A 126 7.86 -9.60 14.79
C ALA A 126 7.02 -8.56 15.54
N ALA A 127 6.73 -7.41 14.92
CA ALA A 127 5.86 -6.38 15.49
C ALA A 127 4.41 -6.88 15.66
N MET A 128 3.85 -7.55 14.64
CA MET A 128 2.50 -8.12 14.73
C MET A 128 2.42 -9.20 15.82
N GLU A 129 3.40 -10.09 15.87
CA GLU A 129 3.49 -11.14 16.90
C GLU A 129 3.60 -10.55 18.31
N ALA A 130 4.42 -9.52 18.49
CA ALA A 130 4.58 -8.84 19.78
C ALA A 130 3.29 -8.12 20.23
N ALA A 131 2.52 -7.59 19.26
CA ALA A 131 1.23 -6.95 19.53
C ALA A 131 0.05 -7.94 19.65
N GLY A 132 0.27 -9.24 19.40
CA GLY A 132 -0.78 -10.24 19.39
C GLY A 132 -1.80 -10.08 18.25
N LEU A 133 -1.38 -9.44 17.13
CA LEU A 133 -2.20 -9.21 15.96
C LEU A 133 -2.04 -10.36 14.96
N GLU A 134 -3.15 -10.92 14.52
CA GLU A 134 -3.16 -11.90 13.43
C GLU A 134 -2.95 -11.19 12.09
N TYR A 135 -2.14 -11.78 11.23
CA TYR A 135 -1.83 -11.22 9.91
C TYR A 135 -1.58 -12.30 8.86
N ARG A 136 -1.62 -11.89 7.62
CA ARG A 136 -1.16 -12.67 6.47
C ARG A 136 -0.03 -11.94 5.77
N THR A 137 0.65 -12.62 4.86
CA THR A 137 1.66 -12.01 3.99
C THR A 137 1.34 -12.33 2.54
N GLY A 138 1.65 -11.41 1.64
CA GLY A 138 1.45 -11.64 0.21
C GLY A 138 1.83 -10.48 -0.68
N LEU A 139 1.75 -10.72 -1.99
CA LEU A 139 2.01 -9.73 -3.02
C LEU A 139 0.81 -8.78 -3.17
N VAL A 140 1.12 -7.52 -3.42
CA VAL A 140 0.14 -6.45 -3.67
C VAL A 140 0.16 -6.07 -5.15
N ALA A 141 -0.97 -6.24 -5.83
CA ALA A 141 -1.15 -5.83 -7.22
C ALA A 141 -1.82 -4.46 -7.29
N THR A 142 -1.17 -3.53 -7.96
CA THR A 142 -1.60 -2.14 -8.11
C THR A 142 -2.05 -1.85 -9.54
N GLY A 143 -3.13 -1.08 -9.68
CA GLY A 143 -3.59 -0.56 -10.97
C GLY A 143 -4.64 0.53 -10.83
N ASP A 144 -4.79 1.38 -11.87
CA ASP A 144 -5.76 2.48 -11.87
C ASP A 144 -7.20 1.98 -12.17
N TRP A 145 -7.67 1.08 -11.32
CA TRP A 145 -9.01 0.50 -11.44
C TRP A 145 -9.46 -0.06 -10.08
N PHE A 146 -10.66 0.36 -9.64
CA PHE A 146 -11.30 -0.25 -8.47
C PHE A 146 -11.76 -1.66 -8.82
N ALA A 147 -11.13 -2.67 -8.21
CA ALA A 147 -11.36 -4.07 -8.51
C ALA A 147 -12.74 -4.53 -8.00
N VAL A 148 -13.49 -5.18 -8.87
CA VAL A 148 -14.74 -5.86 -8.53
C VAL A 148 -14.75 -7.25 -9.17
N PRO A 149 -15.40 -8.26 -8.57
CA PRO A 149 -15.42 -9.62 -9.10
C PRO A 149 -15.82 -9.68 -10.58
N GLY A 150 -15.02 -10.37 -11.40
CA GLY A 150 -15.25 -10.51 -12.84
C GLY A 150 -14.03 -10.96 -13.61
N GLN A 151 -14.14 -10.99 -14.95
CA GLN A 151 -13.08 -11.51 -15.84
C GLN A 151 -11.73 -10.80 -15.65
N ARG A 152 -11.71 -9.50 -15.35
CA ARG A 152 -10.46 -8.78 -15.11
C ARG A 152 -9.78 -9.21 -13.82
N VAL A 153 -10.56 -9.46 -12.76
CA VAL A 153 -10.04 -10.03 -11.51
C VAL A 153 -9.49 -11.44 -11.74
N ASP A 154 -10.21 -12.29 -12.48
CA ASP A 154 -9.74 -13.62 -12.84
C ASP A 154 -8.42 -13.54 -13.61
N PHE A 155 -8.31 -12.62 -14.59
CA PHE A 155 -7.06 -12.38 -15.33
C PHE A 155 -5.89 -11.96 -14.42
N ILE A 156 -6.12 -11.05 -13.47
CA ILE A 156 -5.08 -10.59 -12.54
C ILE A 156 -4.64 -11.75 -11.64
N ARG A 157 -5.58 -12.49 -11.07
CA ARG A 157 -5.29 -13.66 -10.25
C ARG A 157 -4.42 -14.68 -10.98
N ASP A 158 -4.81 -15.03 -12.20
CA ASP A 158 -4.21 -16.13 -12.95
C ASP A 158 -2.84 -15.78 -13.56
N ASN A 159 -2.54 -14.50 -13.80
CA ASN A 159 -1.28 -14.05 -14.40
C ASN A 159 -0.28 -13.47 -13.40
N PHE A 160 -0.74 -12.95 -12.26
CA PHE A 160 0.12 -12.23 -11.31
C PHE A 160 0.17 -12.90 -9.92
N HIS A 161 -0.80 -13.76 -9.60
CA HIS A 161 -0.91 -14.47 -8.32
C HIS A 161 -0.76 -13.58 -7.07
N PRO A 162 -1.39 -12.42 -7.01
CA PRO A 162 -1.32 -11.55 -5.85
C PRO A 162 -2.27 -12.02 -4.73
N LEU A 163 -2.02 -11.58 -3.51
CA LEU A 163 -2.99 -11.71 -2.42
C LEU A 163 -3.95 -10.52 -2.40
N LEU A 164 -3.46 -9.31 -2.67
CA LEU A 164 -4.25 -8.07 -2.64
C LEU A 164 -4.26 -7.34 -3.98
N CYS A 165 -5.34 -6.56 -4.19
CA CYS A 165 -5.47 -5.58 -5.27
C CYS A 165 -5.85 -4.21 -4.69
N GLU A 166 -5.13 -3.18 -5.11
CA GLU A 166 -5.33 -1.79 -4.70
C GLU A 166 -4.82 -0.82 -5.78
N MET A 167 -4.70 0.48 -5.49
CA MET A 167 -4.47 1.46 -6.56
C MET A 167 -3.18 2.30 -6.40
N GLU A 168 -2.32 2.08 -5.38
CA GLU A 168 -1.20 2.98 -5.04
C GLU A 168 0.14 2.30 -4.77
N GLY A 169 0.15 1.17 -4.10
CA GLY A 169 1.31 0.58 -3.43
C GLY A 169 2.52 0.39 -4.34
N CYS A 170 2.34 -0.14 -5.56
CA CYS A 170 3.44 -0.31 -6.49
C CYS A 170 3.96 1.03 -7.05
N ALA A 171 3.11 2.05 -7.18
CA ALA A 171 3.56 3.37 -7.62
C ALA A 171 4.44 4.02 -6.55
N VAL A 172 4.05 3.95 -5.28
CA VAL A 172 4.89 4.38 -4.14
C VAL A 172 6.20 3.60 -4.10
N ALA A 173 6.14 2.26 -4.20
CA ALA A 173 7.32 1.40 -4.18
C ALA A 173 8.28 1.68 -5.34
N GLN A 174 7.77 1.98 -6.54
CA GLN A 174 8.57 2.33 -7.71
C GLN A 174 9.31 3.65 -7.52
N VAL A 175 8.64 4.67 -6.97
CA VAL A 175 9.28 5.95 -6.64
C VAL A 175 10.34 5.75 -5.58
N CYS A 176 10.05 5.01 -4.51
CA CYS A 176 11.01 4.68 -3.45
C CYS A 176 12.23 3.96 -4.01
N TYR A 177 12.02 2.93 -4.84
CA TYR A 177 13.11 2.16 -5.45
C TYR A 177 14.06 3.05 -6.26
N ARG A 178 13.51 3.97 -7.07
CA ARG A 178 14.31 4.90 -7.90
C ARG A 178 15.08 5.94 -7.08
N ASN A 179 14.60 6.27 -5.90
CA ASN A 179 15.23 7.23 -4.99
C ASN A 179 16.10 6.57 -3.90
N GLY A 180 16.22 5.22 -3.87
CA GLY A 180 16.97 4.51 -2.83
C GLY A 180 16.33 4.53 -1.45
N VAL A 181 15.04 4.87 -1.37
CA VAL A 181 14.24 4.88 -0.14
C VAL A 181 13.61 3.50 0.07
N LYS A 182 13.46 3.06 1.31
CA LYS A 182 12.77 1.80 1.61
C LYS A 182 11.26 1.97 1.47
N CYS A 183 10.57 0.89 1.07
CA CYS A 183 9.11 0.87 1.00
C CYS A 183 8.58 -0.38 1.70
N MET A 184 7.51 -0.22 2.47
CA MET A 184 6.73 -1.29 3.09
C MET A 184 5.24 -0.96 2.94
N ALA A 185 4.36 -1.96 2.99
CA ALA A 185 2.93 -1.70 3.16
C ALA A 185 2.31 -2.63 4.20
N ILE A 186 1.39 -2.06 4.98
CA ILE A 186 0.45 -2.77 5.85
C ILE A 186 -0.94 -2.44 5.34
N LYS A 187 -1.66 -3.45 4.90
CA LYS A 187 -3.00 -3.30 4.33
C LYS A 187 -4.02 -4.05 5.17
N SER A 188 -5.27 -3.62 5.10
CA SER A 188 -6.39 -4.34 5.67
C SER A 188 -7.40 -4.69 4.59
N VAL A 189 -7.93 -5.90 4.65
CA VAL A 189 -8.89 -6.38 3.66
C VAL A 189 -10.23 -5.67 3.84
N SER A 190 -10.71 -5.00 2.80
CA SER A 190 -12.00 -4.30 2.76
C SER A 190 -13.10 -5.08 2.04
N ASP A 191 -12.71 -5.99 1.17
CA ASP A 191 -13.62 -6.74 0.29
C ASP A 191 -12.96 -8.00 -0.30
N CYS A 192 -13.79 -8.94 -0.72
CA CYS A 192 -13.36 -10.19 -1.36
C CYS A 192 -13.61 -10.12 -2.86
N LEU A 193 -12.57 -10.31 -3.66
CA LEU A 193 -12.62 -10.20 -5.12
C LEU A 193 -13.08 -11.47 -5.83
N VAL A 194 -13.08 -12.62 -5.13
CA VAL A 194 -13.43 -13.92 -5.73
C VAL A 194 -14.88 -14.33 -5.49
N VAL A 195 -15.57 -13.74 -4.56
CA VAL A 195 -16.98 -13.99 -4.27
C VAL A 195 -17.84 -13.06 -5.12
N LYS A 196 -18.56 -13.65 -6.11
CA LYS A 196 -19.38 -12.88 -7.06
C LYS A 196 -20.79 -12.51 -6.52
N GLN A 197 -21.28 -13.29 -5.55
CA GLN A 197 -22.56 -13.01 -4.90
C GLN A 197 -22.32 -12.22 -3.63
N ASP A 198 -23.16 -11.18 -3.42
CA ASP A 198 -23.09 -10.33 -2.23
C ASP A 198 -21.73 -9.63 -2.05
N TYR A 199 -21.16 -9.13 -3.18
CA TYR A 199 -19.98 -8.27 -3.09
C TYR A 199 -20.23 -7.11 -2.12
N PHE A 200 -19.39 -7.03 -1.10
CA PHE A 200 -19.55 -6.09 -0.02
C PHE A 200 -18.22 -5.41 0.31
N PHE A 201 -18.21 -4.11 0.26
CA PHE A 201 -17.10 -3.26 0.68
C PHE A 201 -17.37 -2.73 2.09
N ASN A 202 -16.52 -3.06 3.06
CA ASN A 202 -16.70 -2.66 4.46
C ASN A 202 -15.49 -1.89 4.98
N PHE A 203 -15.47 -0.61 4.68
CA PHE A 203 -14.40 0.28 5.09
C PHE A 203 -14.25 0.44 6.61
N PRO A 204 -15.31 0.66 7.41
CA PRO A 204 -15.17 0.81 8.86
C PRO A 204 -14.54 -0.39 9.54
N THR A 205 -14.98 -1.61 9.17
CA THR A 205 -14.40 -2.84 9.72
C THR A 205 -12.95 -3.03 9.29
N ALA A 206 -12.63 -2.74 8.02
CA ALA A 206 -11.27 -2.81 7.51
C ALA A 206 -10.32 -1.87 8.26
N MET A 207 -10.77 -0.67 8.61
CA MET A 207 -9.93 0.31 9.33
C MET A 207 -9.75 0.01 10.82
N ALA A 208 -10.54 -0.87 11.42
CA ALA A 208 -10.61 -1.04 12.87
C ALA A 208 -9.25 -1.36 13.53
N GLN A 209 -8.42 -2.20 12.91
CA GLN A 209 -7.11 -2.61 13.44
C GLN A 209 -5.92 -2.06 12.65
N LEU A 210 -6.15 -1.43 11.50
CA LEU A 210 -5.07 -1.02 10.61
C LEU A 210 -4.08 -0.06 11.29
N ASN A 211 -4.59 0.97 11.96
CA ASN A 211 -3.71 1.97 12.60
C ASN A 211 -3.00 1.40 13.83
N GLU A 212 -3.60 0.45 14.56
CA GLU A 212 -2.92 -0.31 15.62
C GLU A 212 -1.72 -1.09 15.05
N ALA A 213 -1.91 -1.81 13.96
CA ALA A 213 -0.86 -2.56 13.29
C ALA A 213 0.26 -1.64 12.75
N VAL A 214 -0.10 -0.50 12.17
CA VAL A 214 0.86 0.52 11.71
C VAL A 214 1.71 1.01 12.88
N MET A 215 1.08 1.40 14.00
CA MET A 215 1.80 1.92 15.16
C MET A 215 2.67 0.84 15.83
N ALA A 216 2.19 -0.40 15.95
CA ALA A 216 2.98 -1.52 16.48
C ALA A 216 4.25 -1.75 15.63
N PHE A 217 4.15 -1.69 14.30
CA PHE A 217 5.30 -1.81 13.42
C PHE A 217 6.30 -0.65 13.62
N LEU A 218 5.79 0.59 13.67
CA LEU A 218 6.64 1.78 13.85
C LEU A 218 7.40 1.75 15.18
N ASP A 219 6.73 1.35 16.26
CA ASP A 219 7.36 1.25 17.59
C ASP A 219 8.43 0.14 17.61
N HIS A 220 8.21 -0.95 16.88
CA HIS A 220 9.19 -2.03 16.74
C HIS A 220 10.41 -1.66 15.86
N LEU A 221 10.27 -0.67 14.97
CA LEU A 221 11.40 -0.18 14.18
C LEU A 221 12.38 0.68 14.99
N GLU A 222 11.91 1.30 16.08
CA GLU A 222 12.71 2.21 16.92
C GLU A 222 13.52 1.49 18.01
N VAL A 223 13.34 0.17 18.18
CA VAL A 223 14.01 -0.66 19.20
C VAL A 223 15.33 -1.25 18.70
#